data_9dd1b748f4f85f269482cbef42ae7201
#
_entry.id   9dd1b748f4f85f269482cbef42ae7201
#
_cell.length_a   1.000
_cell.length_b   1.000
_cell.length_c   1.000
_cell.angle_alpha   90.00
_cell.angle_beta   90.00
_cell.angle_gamma   90.00
#
_symmetry.space_group_name_H-M   'P 1'
#
loop_
_entity.id
_entity.type
_entity.pdbx_description
1 polymer ?
#
loop_
_entity_poly.entity_id
_entity_poly.type
_entity_poly.pdbx_seq_one_letter_code
_entity_poly.pdbx_strand_id
1 'polypeptide(L)'
;MRTSLWTVKGAHVETRGIRFRYAANMAQSPAVLLRGKGDVLEDCVCERMNSIGALLGAAGTVARRCVFQDNGQMGFSANGAHDALITECVVRNNNTKGWNRGWEAGGDKLVLCRGLIIEKSQFLANKGNGVWFDIGNENCTVRNCLIANNEDGGIFYEISFGLHAHDNVILGNGFADSPGAWGAAAGISLSSSPNCVIERNVIVGNKEGFNFREQGRTTPLIGNTKTEVPVWNHDQVIRNNVFAYNRDAQTWGWFDVLDERHWPAAMQKKPTDLKQGEPKTQLGDMDLDEKGCPVNVTLNKMKLTFGGNLYATAEGQPLLNWGCAWRHNKRYGSLDEVSAELDLEQGSRCEPFVFADYLTRDFRVPADNPALEMKCYPEGGVPGVKLGVLAQAP
;
A
#
# COMPACT_ATOMS: atom_id res chain seq x y z
N MET A 1 3.92 -9.38 35.72
CA MET A 1 4.31 -9.20 34.31
C MET A 1 4.37 -7.70 34.03
N ARG A 2 5.33 -7.26 33.19
CA ARG A 2 5.44 -5.84 32.82
C ARG A 2 4.66 -5.60 31.52
N THR A 3 3.94 -4.50 31.46
CA THR A 3 3.19 -4.07 30.27
C THR A 3 4.03 -3.20 29.34
N SER A 4 5.07 -2.53 29.86
CA SER A 4 6.06 -1.79 29.09
C SER A 4 7.46 -2.21 29.55
N LEU A 5 8.37 -2.39 28.62
CA LEU A 5 9.75 -2.80 28.85
C LEU A 5 10.72 -1.61 28.84
N TRP A 6 10.46 -0.65 27.95
CA TRP A 6 11.34 0.48 27.73
C TRP A 6 10.54 1.70 27.32
N THR A 7 10.82 2.83 27.94
CA THR A 7 10.18 4.11 27.60
C THR A 7 11.21 5.21 27.58
N VAL A 8 11.41 5.82 26.45
CA VAL A 8 12.24 7.01 26.25
C VAL A 8 11.33 8.22 26.27
N LYS A 9 11.61 9.18 27.19
CA LYS A 9 10.86 10.43 27.32
C LYS A 9 11.71 11.66 26.97
N GLY A 10 13.04 11.53 27.02
CA GLY A 10 13.97 12.58 26.64
C GLY A 10 14.15 12.63 25.14
N ALA A 11 14.51 13.77 24.58
CA ALA A 11 14.81 13.92 23.16
C ALA A 11 16.25 13.47 22.84
N HIS A 12 16.44 13.02 21.58
CA HIS A 12 17.74 12.62 21.04
C HIS A 12 18.44 11.51 21.84
N VAL A 13 17.67 10.56 22.36
CA VAL A 13 18.17 9.38 23.06
C VAL A 13 18.40 8.24 22.07
N GLU A 14 19.55 7.65 22.11
CA GLU A 14 19.90 6.48 21.32
C GLU A 14 19.79 5.20 22.15
N THR A 15 19.02 4.24 21.67
CA THR A 15 18.87 2.89 22.23
C THR A 15 19.43 1.90 21.24
N ARG A 16 20.51 1.20 21.58
CA ARG A 16 21.24 0.31 20.65
C ARG A 16 21.48 -1.09 21.21
N GLY A 17 21.41 -2.08 20.33
CA GLY A 17 21.88 -3.45 20.59
C GLY A 17 21.07 -4.21 21.63
N ILE A 18 19.82 -3.83 21.89
CA ILE A 18 18.97 -4.44 22.91
C ILE A 18 17.94 -5.38 22.27
N ARG A 19 17.76 -6.54 22.89
CA ARG A 19 16.69 -7.47 22.55
C ARG A 19 15.59 -7.39 23.60
N PHE A 20 14.43 -6.83 23.21
CA PHE A 20 13.22 -6.71 24.03
C PHE A 20 12.26 -7.84 23.73
N ARG A 21 11.75 -8.53 24.76
CA ARG A 21 10.82 -9.65 24.60
C ARG A 21 9.93 -9.89 25.81
N TYR A 22 8.79 -10.53 25.54
CA TYR A 22 7.86 -11.04 26.56
C TYR A 22 7.16 -9.97 27.41
N ALA A 23 6.79 -8.84 26.82
CA ALA A 23 5.89 -7.91 27.50
C ALA A 23 4.46 -8.45 27.52
N ALA A 24 3.77 -8.23 28.63
CA ALA A 24 2.34 -8.49 28.76
C ALA A 24 1.52 -7.22 28.46
N ASN A 25 1.86 -6.54 27.38
CA ASN A 25 1.19 -5.31 26.98
C ASN A 25 -0.23 -5.59 26.47
N MET A 26 -1.13 -4.65 26.77
CA MET A 26 -2.53 -4.73 26.35
C MET A 26 -2.68 -4.49 24.85
N ALA A 27 -3.85 -4.76 24.32
CA ALA A 27 -4.21 -4.37 22.95
C ALA A 27 -3.83 -2.92 22.67
N GLN A 28 -3.32 -2.64 21.48
CA GLN A 28 -2.89 -1.32 21.02
C GLN A 28 -1.82 -0.64 21.90
N SER A 29 -1.21 -1.38 22.80
CA SER A 29 -0.16 -0.84 23.69
C SER A 29 1.21 -1.37 23.26
N PRO A 30 2.16 -0.51 22.92
CA PRO A 30 3.52 -0.90 22.59
C PRO A 30 4.34 -1.26 23.84
N ALA A 31 5.29 -2.19 23.67
CA ALA A 31 6.20 -2.59 24.74
C ALA A 31 7.42 -1.67 24.86
N VAL A 32 7.90 -1.15 23.72
CA VAL A 32 9.02 -0.19 23.60
C VAL A 32 8.45 1.13 23.08
N LEU A 33 8.67 2.23 23.80
CA LEU A 33 8.08 3.53 23.48
C LEU A 33 9.17 4.59 23.31
N LEU A 34 9.29 5.13 22.10
CA LEU A 34 10.11 6.30 21.80
C LEU A 34 9.20 7.53 21.72
N ARG A 35 9.26 8.40 22.72
CA ARG A 35 8.39 9.58 22.85
C ARG A 35 9.14 10.91 22.78
N GLY A 36 10.45 10.87 22.67
CA GLY A 36 11.29 12.05 22.52
C GLY A 36 11.55 12.37 21.05
N LYS A 37 11.61 13.65 20.73
CA LYS A 37 11.99 14.12 19.39
C LYS A 37 13.39 13.63 19.04
N GLY A 38 13.56 13.07 17.86
CA GLY A 38 14.86 12.60 17.37
C GLY A 38 15.42 11.38 18.09
N ASP A 39 14.58 10.60 18.80
CA ASP A 39 15.02 9.35 19.42
C ASP A 39 15.40 8.31 18.36
N VAL A 40 16.41 7.50 18.66
CA VAL A 40 16.92 6.45 17.78
C VAL A 40 16.81 5.08 18.44
N LEU A 41 16.24 4.13 17.72
CA LEU A 41 16.30 2.70 18.00
C LEU A 41 17.16 2.04 16.93
N GLU A 42 18.29 1.47 17.32
CA GLU A 42 19.27 0.94 16.36
C GLU A 42 19.81 -0.41 16.80
N ASP A 43 19.95 -1.33 15.82
CA ASP A 43 20.44 -2.69 16.05
C ASP A 43 19.65 -3.45 17.14
N CYS A 44 18.34 -3.16 17.27
CA CYS A 44 17.49 -3.71 18.32
C CYS A 44 16.54 -4.77 17.78
N VAL A 45 16.09 -5.66 18.67
CA VAL A 45 15.06 -6.66 18.37
C VAL A 45 13.88 -6.47 19.31
N CYS A 46 12.67 -6.30 18.75
CA CYS A 46 11.40 -6.26 19.50
C CYS A 46 10.56 -7.47 19.09
N GLU A 47 10.45 -8.46 19.97
CA GLU A 47 9.82 -9.72 19.61
C GLU A 47 8.95 -10.31 20.71
N ARG A 48 7.99 -11.17 20.31
CA ARG A 48 7.15 -11.99 21.20
C ARG A 48 6.46 -11.18 22.29
N MET A 49 6.04 -9.96 21.94
CA MET A 49 5.19 -9.16 22.81
C MET A 49 3.74 -9.67 22.74
N ASN A 50 2.96 -9.40 23.78
CA ASN A 50 1.55 -9.77 23.76
C ASN A 50 0.76 -8.97 22.71
N SER A 51 1.14 -7.73 22.46
CA SER A 51 0.52 -6.84 21.49
C SER A 51 1.58 -6.21 20.56
N ILE A 52 1.83 -4.93 20.63
CA ILE A 52 2.70 -4.18 19.72
C ILE A 52 4.15 -4.21 20.20
N GLY A 53 5.11 -4.41 19.28
CA GLY A 53 6.54 -4.41 19.59
C GLY A 53 7.02 -3.03 20.04
N ALA A 54 6.92 -2.01 19.18
CA ALA A 54 7.41 -0.67 19.46
C ALA A 54 6.45 0.44 19.00
N LEU A 55 6.61 1.65 19.56
CA LEU A 55 6.02 2.90 19.11
C LEU A 55 7.11 3.90 18.74
N LEU A 56 7.03 4.44 17.53
CA LEU A 56 7.71 5.65 17.10
C LEU A 56 6.71 6.81 17.31
N GLY A 57 6.84 7.53 18.42
CA GLY A 57 5.80 8.45 18.90
C GLY A 57 6.18 9.93 18.86
N ALA A 58 7.24 10.31 18.15
CA ALA A 58 7.68 11.71 18.07
C ALA A 58 8.36 12.01 16.73
N ALA A 59 8.42 13.30 16.39
CA ALA A 59 9.06 13.77 15.16
C ALA A 59 10.56 13.44 15.12
N GLY A 60 11.06 13.10 13.92
CA GLY A 60 12.47 12.77 13.67
C GLY A 60 12.93 11.47 14.31
N THR A 61 12.02 10.63 14.81
CA THR A 61 12.38 9.32 15.37
C THR A 61 12.95 8.42 14.28
N VAL A 62 14.00 7.66 14.60
CA VAL A 62 14.66 6.73 13.67
C VAL A 62 14.59 5.30 14.22
N ALA A 63 14.15 4.36 13.39
CA ALA A 63 14.39 2.93 13.57
C ALA A 63 15.36 2.46 12.48
N ARG A 64 16.53 1.98 12.87
CA ARG A 64 17.56 1.55 11.93
C ARG A 64 18.10 0.16 12.27
N ARG A 65 18.19 -0.72 11.28
CA ARG A 65 18.67 -2.10 11.42
C ARG A 65 18.00 -2.86 12.56
N CYS A 66 16.70 -2.60 12.77
CA CYS A 66 15.91 -3.25 13.80
C CYS A 66 15.11 -4.43 13.25
N VAL A 67 14.80 -5.37 14.13
CA VAL A 67 13.90 -6.50 13.84
C VAL A 67 12.66 -6.42 14.71
N PHE A 68 11.49 -6.37 14.09
CA PHE A 68 10.18 -6.40 14.74
C PHE A 68 9.47 -7.69 14.32
N GLN A 69 9.49 -8.70 15.18
CA GLN A 69 9.02 -10.03 14.77
C GLN A 69 8.19 -10.76 15.82
N ASP A 70 7.34 -11.67 15.34
CA ASP A 70 6.58 -12.62 16.18
C ASP A 70 5.76 -11.94 17.29
N ASN A 71 5.38 -10.67 17.12
CA ASN A 71 4.55 -9.96 18.08
C ASN A 71 3.09 -10.34 17.95
N GLY A 72 2.34 -10.26 19.05
CA GLY A 72 0.96 -10.71 19.12
C GLY A 72 0.02 -9.93 18.22
N GLN A 73 0.22 -8.64 18.07
CA GLN A 73 -0.63 -7.74 17.26
C GLN A 73 0.12 -7.11 16.08
N MET A 74 1.15 -6.32 16.32
CA MET A 74 1.92 -5.63 15.27
C MET A 74 3.41 -5.58 15.59
N GLY A 75 4.23 -5.43 14.55
CA GLY A 75 5.65 -5.21 14.72
C GLY A 75 5.93 -3.87 15.41
N PHE A 76 5.44 -2.79 14.83
CA PHE A 76 5.54 -1.45 15.42
C PHE A 76 4.35 -0.58 15.03
N SER A 77 4.25 0.59 15.64
CA SER A 77 3.31 1.66 15.26
C SER A 77 4.01 3.01 15.23
N ALA A 78 3.44 3.97 14.50
CA ALA A 78 3.84 5.36 14.55
C ALA A 78 2.61 6.26 14.63
N ASN A 79 2.67 7.28 15.48
CA ASN A 79 1.61 8.25 15.62
C ASN A 79 2.21 9.64 15.81
N GLY A 80 1.94 10.55 14.87
CA GLY A 80 2.52 11.90 14.88
C GLY A 80 4.04 11.91 14.72
N ALA A 81 4.63 10.85 14.19
CA ALA A 81 6.07 10.72 13.96
C ALA A 81 6.46 11.42 12.65
N HIS A 82 6.37 12.76 12.64
CA HIS A 82 6.74 13.55 11.48
C HIS A 82 8.24 13.37 11.18
N ASP A 83 8.60 13.30 9.90
CA ASP A 83 9.97 13.14 9.43
C ASP A 83 10.71 11.94 10.05
N ALA A 84 9.97 10.91 10.47
CA ALA A 84 10.55 9.68 10.98
C ALA A 84 11.17 8.84 9.86
N LEU A 85 12.21 8.09 10.20
CA LEU A 85 12.90 7.21 9.27
C LEU A 85 12.91 5.77 9.78
N ILE A 86 12.38 4.86 8.99
CA ILE A 86 12.48 3.42 9.18
C ILE A 86 13.37 2.88 8.07
N THR A 87 14.60 2.46 8.40
CA THR A 87 15.57 2.05 7.41
C THR A 87 16.31 0.76 7.79
N GLU A 88 16.56 -0.09 6.81
CA GLU A 88 17.29 -1.36 6.98
C GLU A 88 16.65 -2.29 8.03
N CYS A 89 15.32 -2.18 8.24
CA CYS A 89 14.59 -2.94 9.22
C CYS A 89 13.95 -4.21 8.63
N VAL A 90 13.68 -5.18 9.51
CA VAL A 90 12.90 -6.39 9.17
C VAL A 90 11.67 -6.45 10.06
N VAL A 91 10.48 -6.47 9.44
CA VAL A 91 9.17 -6.55 10.10
C VAL A 91 8.50 -7.82 9.63
N ARG A 92 8.41 -8.84 10.50
CA ARG A 92 7.98 -10.15 10.03
C ARG A 92 7.18 -10.96 11.05
N ASN A 93 6.33 -11.85 10.51
CA ASN A 93 5.57 -12.84 11.29
C ASN A 93 4.76 -12.22 12.45
N ASN A 94 4.30 -10.98 12.32
CA ASN A 94 3.52 -10.33 13.35
C ASN A 94 2.03 -10.70 13.25
N ASN A 95 1.27 -10.37 14.26
CA ASN A 95 -0.10 -10.81 14.53
C ASN A 95 -0.21 -12.32 14.82
N THR A 96 0.71 -12.81 15.63
CA THR A 96 0.74 -14.25 16.02
C THR A 96 -0.47 -14.68 16.85
N LYS A 97 -1.24 -13.74 17.39
CA LYS A 97 -2.43 -14.00 18.21
C LYS A 97 -3.76 -13.85 17.48
N GLY A 98 -3.71 -13.54 16.18
CA GLY A 98 -4.91 -13.44 15.34
C GLY A 98 -5.82 -12.27 15.71
N TRP A 99 -5.26 -11.13 16.06
CA TRP A 99 -6.03 -9.90 16.22
C TRP A 99 -6.72 -9.52 14.90
N ASN A 100 -7.81 -8.79 15.02
CA ASN A 100 -8.57 -8.35 13.85
C ASN A 100 -7.70 -7.49 12.91
N ARG A 101 -7.42 -8.02 11.74
CA ARG A 101 -6.56 -7.42 10.71
C ARG A 101 -7.16 -6.14 10.11
N GLY A 102 -8.48 -6.06 10.05
CA GLY A 102 -9.21 -4.89 9.53
C GLY A 102 -9.26 -3.72 10.52
N TRP A 103 -8.76 -3.91 11.72
CA TRP A 103 -8.75 -2.87 12.74
C TRP A 103 -7.34 -2.35 13.03
N GLU A 104 -6.45 -3.19 13.53
CA GLU A 104 -5.09 -2.77 13.87
C GLU A 104 -4.19 -3.99 14.13
N ALA A 105 -3.75 -4.67 13.06
CA ALA A 105 -2.86 -5.82 13.20
C ALA A 105 -2.11 -6.10 11.90
N GLY A 106 -0.92 -6.65 12.00
CA GLY A 106 -0.06 -6.97 10.87
C GLY A 106 1.37 -6.51 11.06
N GLY A 107 2.00 -5.95 10.02
CA GLY A 107 3.36 -5.44 10.10
C GLY A 107 3.44 -4.18 10.95
N ASP A 108 2.70 -3.16 10.57
CA ASP A 108 2.64 -1.88 11.27
C ASP A 108 1.27 -1.20 11.11
N LYS A 109 1.12 -0.04 11.78
CA LYS A 109 0.11 0.97 11.51
C LYS A 109 0.64 2.36 11.82
N LEU A 110 0.55 3.25 10.83
CA LEU A 110 1.12 4.59 10.83
C LEU A 110 -0.01 5.61 10.71
N VAL A 111 -0.09 6.55 11.65
CA VAL A 111 -1.22 7.48 11.79
C VAL A 111 -0.72 8.90 11.98
N LEU A 112 -1.30 9.86 11.25
CA LEU A 112 -1.01 11.29 11.40
C LEU A 112 0.49 11.63 11.28
N CYS A 113 1.22 10.93 10.43
CA CYS A 113 2.62 11.18 10.15
C CYS A 113 2.77 12.04 8.88
N ARG A 114 3.71 13.00 8.91
CA ARG A 114 4.08 13.79 7.73
C ARG A 114 5.53 13.53 7.38
N GLY A 115 5.83 13.32 6.09
CA GLY A 115 7.20 13.14 5.63
C GLY A 115 7.90 11.88 6.16
N LEU A 116 7.15 10.90 6.69
CA LEU A 116 7.71 9.65 7.17
C LEU A 116 8.25 8.83 6.00
N ILE A 117 9.45 8.27 6.17
CA ILE A 117 10.13 7.47 5.15
C ILE A 117 10.35 6.04 5.66
N ILE A 118 9.92 5.07 4.85
CA ILE A 118 10.31 3.66 4.99
C ILE A 118 11.20 3.31 3.80
N GLU A 119 12.42 2.89 4.07
CA GLU A 119 13.34 2.52 3.01
C GLU A 119 14.21 1.32 3.35
N LYS A 120 14.73 0.64 2.31
CA LYS A 120 15.70 -0.45 2.44
C LYS A 120 15.31 -1.49 3.50
N SER A 121 14.01 -1.72 3.65
CA SER A 121 13.44 -2.55 4.70
C SER A 121 12.64 -3.73 4.12
N GLN A 122 12.37 -4.72 4.97
CA GLN A 122 11.63 -5.91 4.58
C GLN A 122 10.39 -6.08 5.45
N PHE A 123 9.23 -6.30 4.82
CA PHE A 123 7.94 -6.60 5.48
C PHE A 123 7.45 -7.95 5.01
N LEU A 124 7.58 -8.98 5.85
CA LEU A 124 7.51 -10.37 5.43
C LEU A 124 6.52 -11.19 6.26
N ALA A 125 5.59 -11.87 5.59
CA ALA A 125 4.73 -12.88 6.20
C ALA A 125 3.99 -12.38 7.47
N ASN A 126 3.56 -11.11 7.48
CA ASN A 126 2.73 -10.59 8.55
C ASN A 126 1.28 -11.03 8.34
N LYS A 127 0.58 -11.38 9.41
CA LYS A 127 -0.84 -11.76 9.38
C LYS A 127 -1.73 -10.51 9.41
N GLY A 128 -1.75 -9.81 8.29
CA GLY A 128 -2.38 -8.53 8.03
C GLY A 128 -1.62 -7.81 6.91
N ASN A 129 -1.73 -6.48 6.83
CA ASN A 129 -0.95 -5.70 5.88
C ASN A 129 0.55 -5.70 6.22
N GLY A 130 1.38 -5.59 5.19
CA GLY A 130 2.81 -5.38 5.38
C GLY A 130 3.09 -4.01 5.96
N VAL A 131 2.72 -2.96 5.20
CA VAL A 131 2.82 -1.55 5.58
C VAL A 131 1.43 -0.92 5.53
N TRP A 132 0.98 -0.30 6.61
CA TRP A 132 -0.34 0.32 6.67
C TRP A 132 -0.27 1.77 7.16
N PHE A 133 -0.52 2.69 6.25
CA PHE A 133 -0.79 4.09 6.58
C PHE A 133 -2.30 4.30 6.69
N ASP A 134 -2.77 4.79 7.83
CA ASP A 134 -4.17 5.09 8.07
C ASP A 134 -4.29 6.48 8.74
N ILE A 135 -5.38 7.17 8.49
CA ILE A 135 -5.75 8.42 9.18
C ILE A 135 -4.75 9.56 8.98
N GLY A 136 -4.96 10.39 7.96
CA GLY A 136 -4.40 11.72 7.83
C GLY A 136 -2.87 11.79 7.72
N ASN A 137 -2.21 10.76 7.19
CA ASN A 137 -0.80 10.88 6.86
C ASN A 137 -0.59 11.82 5.67
N GLU A 138 0.55 12.48 5.60
CA GLU A 138 0.87 13.44 4.55
C GLU A 138 2.28 13.21 3.99
N ASN A 139 2.40 13.13 2.67
CA ASN A 139 3.68 13.11 1.94
C ASN A 139 4.68 12.05 2.45
N CYS A 140 4.20 10.83 2.65
CA CYS A 140 5.03 9.72 3.09
C CYS A 140 5.70 9.00 1.92
N THR A 141 6.81 8.32 2.17
CA THR A 141 7.58 7.59 1.14
C THR A 141 7.84 6.16 1.56
N VAL A 142 7.68 5.22 0.61
CA VAL A 142 8.10 3.81 0.74
C VAL A 142 8.99 3.48 -0.45
N ARG A 143 10.25 3.15 -0.22
CA ARG A 143 11.21 2.92 -1.32
C ARG A 143 12.25 1.85 -1.02
N ASN A 144 12.74 1.20 -2.07
CA ASN A 144 13.79 0.17 -2.00
C ASN A 144 13.48 -0.92 -0.96
N CYS A 145 12.20 -1.29 -0.82
CA CYS A 145 11.73 -2.28 0.14
C CYS A 145 11.34 -3.60 -0.54
N LEU A 146 11.50 -4.70 0.21
CA LEU A 146 10.88 -5.97 -0.10
C LEU A 146 9.65 -6.17 0.77
N ILE A 147 8.48 -6.26 0.16
CA ILE A 147 7.20 -6.43 0.85
C ILE A 147 6.54 -7.71 0.34
N ALA A 148 6.61 -8.79 1.12
CA ALA A 148 6.29 -10.10 0.58
C ALA A 148 5.50 -11.00 1.53
N ASN A 149 4.55 -11.75 0.93
CA ASN A 149 3.78 -12.81 1.58
C ASN A 149 2.99 -12.35 2.81
N ASN A 150 2.57 -11.09 2.84
CA ASN A 150 1.67 -10.61 3.88
C ASN A 150 0.24 -11.09 3.57
N GLU A 151 -0.51 -11.46 4.58
CA GLU A 151 -1.84 -12.07 4.40
C GLU A 151 -2.87 -11.12 3.77
N ASP A 152 -2.77 -9.82 4.05
CA ASP A 152 -3.53 -8.77 3.39
C ASP A 152 -2.64 -8.00 2.39
N GLY A 153 -2.81 -6.70 2.23
CA GLY A 153 -2.06 -5.92 1.26
C GLY A 153 -0.56 -5.81 1.57
N GLY A 154 0.24 -5.58 0.53
CA GLY A 154 1.65 -5.23 0.70
C GLY A 154 1.78 -3.84 1.31
N ILE A 155 1.32 -2.80 0.59
CA ILE A 155 1.19 -1.42 1.07
C ILE A 155 -0.29 -1.06 1.05
N PHE A 156 -0.84 -0.66 2.18
CA PHE A 156 -2.18 -0.11 2.29
C PHE A 156 -2.10 1.35 2.74
N TYR A 157 -2.48 2.28 1.87
CA TYR A 157 -2.50 3.70 2.13
C TYR A 157 -3.94 4.18 2.16
N GLU A 158 -4.44 4.53 3.35
CA GLU A 158 -5.86 4.75 3.60
C GLU A 158 -6.10 6.15 4.17
N ILE A 159 -7.10 6.85 3.63
CA ILE A 159 -7.55 8.19 4.07
C ILE A 159 -6.40 9.13 4.43
N SER A 160 -5.43 9.20 3.55
CA SER A 160 -4.15 9.90 3.74
C SER A 160 -3.75 10.62 2.44
N PHE A 161 -2.78 11.54 2.48
CA PHE A 161 -2.45 12.43 1.37
C PHE A 161 -1.00 12.23 0.90
N GLY A 162 -0.80 12.01 -0.40
CA GLY A 162 0.51 12.10 -1.01
C GLY A 162 1.49 10.97 -0.67
N LEU A 163 1.17 9.71 -0.98
CA LEU A 163 2.15 8.62 -0.94
C LEU A 163 3.09 8.69 -2.15
N HIS A 164 4.40 8.52 -1.94
CA HIS A 164 5.34 8.18 -2.98
C HIS A 164 5.90 6.77 -2.74
N ALA A 165 5.41 5.77 -3.47
CA ALA A 165 5.94 4.41 -3.40
C ALA A 165 6.74 4.10 -4.67
N HIS A 166 8.05 3.88 -4.54
CA HIS A 166 8.91 3.66 -5.69
C HIS A 166 10.07 2.70 -5.42
N ASP A 167 10.54 2.08 -6.48
CA ASP A 167 11.70 1.18 -6.46
C ASP A 167 11.56 0.02 -5.47
N ASN A 168 10.33 -0.47 -5.25
CA ASN A 168 10.05 -1.59 -4.37
C ASN A 168 9.88 -2.90 -5.15
N VAL A 169 10.08 -4.03 -4.47
CA VAL A 169 9.65 -5.36 -4.91
C VAL A 169 8.53 -5.84 -3.99
N ILE A 170 7.36 -6.07 -4.56
CA ILE A 170 6.12 -6.39 -3.84
C ILE A 170 5.58 -7.71 -4.37
N LEU A 171 5.68 -8.77 -3.54
CA LEU A 171 5.53 -10.15 -3.99
C LEU A 171 4.56 -10.95 -3.11
N GLY A 172 3.58 -11.62 -3.73
CA GLY A 172 2.81 -12.67 -3.08
C GLY A 172 1.93 -12.22 -1.91
N ASN A 173 1.44 -10.97 -1.90
CA ASN A 173 0.56 -10.45 -0.84
C ASN A 173 -0.92 -10.69 -1.15
N GLY A 174 -1.78 -10.69 -0.14
CA GLY A 174 -3.24 -10.72 -0.28
C GLY A 174 -3.88 -12.10 -0.22
N PHE A 175 -3.18 -13.14 0.17
CA PHE A 175 -3.66 -14.53 0.15
C PHE A 175 -4.09 -15.07 1.53
N ALA A 176 -4.73 -14.24 2.35
CA ALA A 176 -5.30 -14.73 3.59
C ALA A 176 -6.41 -15.76 3.35
N ASP A 177 -6.49 -16.78 4.22
CA ASP A 177 -7.55 -17.80 4.18
C ASP A 177 -8.94 -17.22 4.46
N SER A 178 -9.03 -16.20 5.30
CA SER A 178 -10.26 -15.45 5.54
C SER A 178 -10.14 -14.07 4.87
N PRO A 179 -11.22 -13.55 4.29
CA PRO A 179 -11.17 -12.23 3.71
C PRO A 179 -10.78 -11.21 4.79
N GLY A 180 -9.68 -10.51 4.57
CA GLY A 180 -9.26 -9.38 5.37
C GLY A 180 -10.18 -8.19 5.19
N ALA A 181 -9.73 -7.02 5.61
CA ALA A 181 -10.44 -5.80 5.32
C ALA A 181 -10.59 -5.69 3.80
N TRP A 182 -11.82 -5.46 3.42
CA TRP A 182 -12.21 -5.30 2.06
C TRP A 182 -11.37 -4.21 1.34
N GLY A 183 -10.80 -4.55 0.18
CA GLY A 183 -9.97 -3.65 -0.63
C GLY A 183 -8.51 -3.50 -0.20
N ALA A 184 -8.03 -4.27 0.78
CA ALA A 184 -6.63 -4.26 1.23
C ALA A 184 -5.84 -5.50 0.74
N ALA A 185 -6.26 -6.14 -0.33
CA ALA A 185 -5.67 -7.41 -0.78
C ALA A 185 -4.70 -7.27 -1.96
N ALA A 186 -4.32 -6.07 -2.33
CA ALA A 186 -3.39 -5.81 -3.42
C ALA A 186 -1.93 -5.68 -2.96
N GLY A 187 -1.01 -5.82 -3.91
CA GLY A 187 0.38 -5.42 -3.67
C GLY A 187 0.46 -4.00 -3.16
N ILE A 188 -0.24 -3.06 -3.81
CA ILE A 188 -0.45 -1.68 -3.32
C ILE A 188 -1.93 -1.34 -3.40
N SER A 189 -2.52 -0.86 -2.31
CA SER A 189 -3.89 -0.34 -2.22
C SER A 189 -3.90 1.12 -1.80
N LEU A 190 -4.62 1.96 -2.55
CA LEU A 190 -4.93 3.34 -2.19
C LEU A 190 -6.41 3.45 -1.87
N SER A 191 -6.77 3.83 -0.65
CA SER A 191 -8.18 3.96 -0.23
C SER A 191 -8.50 5.41 0.10
N SER A 192 -9.30 6.07 -0.73
CA SER A 192 -9.65 7.48 -0.58
C SER A 192 -8.41 8.34 -0.26
N SER A 193 -7.38 8.26 -1.11
CA SER A 193 -6.06 8.88 -0.85
C SER A 193 -5.54 9.61 -2.10
N PRO A 194 -5.60 10.95 -2.11
CA PRO A 194 -5.19 11.75 -3.26
C PRO A 194 -3.67 11.97 -3.34
N ASN A 195 -3.24 12.51 -4.50
CA ASN A 195 -1.88 12.98 -4.77
C ASN A 195 -0.79 11.91 -4.59
N CYS A 196 -1.13 10.64 -4.87
CA CYS A 196 -0.20 9.53 -4.72
C CYS A 196 0.57 9.28 -6.02
N VAL A 197 1.86 8.96 -5.90
CA VAL A 197 2.74 8.58 -7.01
C VAL A 197 3.28 7.18 -6.77
N ILE A 198 3.01 6.26 -7.69
CA ILE A 198 3.45 4.87 -7.64
C ILE A 198 4.28 4.62 -8.91
N GLU A 199 5.59 4.44 -8.75
CA GLU A 199 6.47 4.30 -9.91
C GLU A 199 7.66 3.38 -9.68
N ARG A 200 8.16 2.75 -10.75
CA ARG A 200 9.31 1.84 -10.76
C ARG A 200 9.25 0.74 -9.68
N ASN A 201 8.06 0.20 -9.45
CA ASN A 201 7.91 -0.96 -8.58
C ASN A 201 7.80 -2.24 -9.41
N VAL A 202 8.33 -3.34 -8.91
CA VAL A 202 8.04 -4.70 -9.39
C VAL A 202 6.97 -5.30 -8.50
N ILE A 203 5.76 -5.42 -9.05
CA ILE A 203 4.56 -5.88 -8.33
C ILE A 203 4.14 -7.20 -8.97
N VAL A 204 4.49 -8.33 -8.32
CA VAL A 204 4.42 -9.64 -8.95
C VAL A 204 3.77 -10.69 -8.06
N GLY A 205 2.91 -11.52 -8.65
CA GLY A 205 2.34 -12.69 -7.98
C GLY A 205 1.50 -12.38 -6.74
N ASN A 206 0.98 -11.16 -6.59
CA ASN A 206 0.02 -10.83 -5.53
C ASN A 206 -1.39 -11.31 -5.89
N LYS A 207 -2.31 -11.25 -4.97
CA LYS A 207 -3.72 -11.51 -5.29
C LYS A 207 -4.23 -10.50 -6.31
N GLU A 208 -4.05 -9.21 -6.04
CA GLU A 208 -4.20 -8.10 -6.98
C GLU A 208 -2.88 -7.34 -7.02
N GLY A 209 -2.50 -6.77 -8.16
CA GLY A 209 -1.26 -6.00 -8.26
C GLY A 209 -1.40 -4.65 -7.57
N PHE A 210 -2.14 -3.76 -8.19
CA PHE A 210 -2.48 -2.44 -7.64
C PHE A 210 -4.00 -2.29 -7.60
N ASN A 211 -4.52 -1.64 -6.56
CA ASN A 211 -5.87 -1.13 -6.60
C ASN A 211 -5.99 0.27 -5.98
N PHE A 212 -6.97 1.03 -6.44
CA PHE A 212 -7.50 2.13 -5.67
C PHE A 212 -8.97 1.86 -5.33
N ARG A 213 -9.40 2.40 -4.19
CA ARG A 213 -10.76 2.25 -3.69
C ARG A 213 -11.35 3.61 -3.31
N GLU A 214 -12.46 3.96 -3.95
CA GLU A 214 -13.16 5.19 -3.63
C GLU A 214 -14.43 4.91 -2.82
N GLN A 215 -14.58 5.60 -1.68
CA GLN A 215 -15.67 5.35 -0.76
C GLN A 215 -16.33 6.61 -0.19
N GLY A 216 -15.87 7.79 -0.51
CA GLY A 216 -16.34 9.02 0.15
C GLY A 216 -16.08 8.99 1.66
N ARG A 217 -14.86 9.33 2.06
CA ARG A 217 -14.39 9.26 3.44
C ARG A 217 -14.01 10.65 3.97
N THR A 218 -13.89 10.73 5.27
CA THR A 218 -13.26 11.89 5.96
C THR A 218 -12.04 11.45 6.73
N THR A 219 -11.14 12.38 7.00
CA THR A 219 -9.95 12.14 7.80
C THR A 219 -9.57 13.41 8.58
N PRO A 220 -9.02 13.31 9.80
CA PRO A 220 -8.51 14.47 10.50
C PRO A 220 -7.22 15.00 9.85
N LEU A 221 -6.98 16.29 10.01
CA LEU A 221 -5.73 16.93 9.57
C LEU A 221 -4.68 16.94 10.67
N ILE A 222 -3.42 16.83 10.28
CA ILE A 222 -2.29 17.05 11.18
C ILE A 222 -2.35 18.48 11.75
N GLY A 223 -2.24 18.58 13.07
CA GLY A 223 -2.33 19.86 13.80
C GLY A 223 -3.74 20.30 14.17
N ASN A 224 -4.79 19.71 13.58
CA ASN A 224 -6.18 19.95 13.97
C ASN A 224 -7.01 18.66 13.88
N THR A 225 -6.73 17.73 14.77
CA THR A 225 -7.38 16.41 14.79
C THR A 225 -8.84 16.42 15.23
N LYS A 226 -9.37 17.58 15.61
CA LYS A 226 -10.81 17.75 15.94
C LYS A 226 -11.66 18.06 14.70
N THR A 227 -11.02 18.43 13.60
CA THR A 227 -11.71 18.75 12.34
C THR A 227 -11.39 17.66 11.35
N GLU A 228 -12.43 17.03 10.84
CA GLU A 228 -12.32 16.10 9.72
C GLU A 228 -12.56 16.84 8.40
N VAL A 229 -11.82 16.45 7.39
CA VAL A 229 -11.97 16.95 6.02
C VAL A 229 -12.32 15.82 5.08
N PRO A 230 -13.09 16.09 4.02
CA PRO A 230 -13.33 15.10 2.98
C PRO A 230 -12.03 14.65 2.32
N VAL A 231 -11.95 13.36 2.03
CA VAL A 231 -10.82 12.77 1.32
C VAL A 231 -11.30 11.73 0.32
N TRP A 232 -10.81 11.81 -0.91
CA TRP A 232 -11.16 10.90 -2.00
C TRP A 232 -9.95 10.69 -2.93
N ASN A 233 -10.01 9.68 -3.79
CA ASN A 233 -8.95 9.41 -4.74
C ASN A 233 -8.97 10.44 -5.87
N HIS A 234 -7.92 11.22 -6.02
CA HIS A 234 -7.71 12.11 -7.16
C HIS A 234 -6.23 12.43 -7.33
N ASP A 235 -5.87 12.95 -8.50
CA ASP A 235 -4.50 13.32 -8.84
C ASP A 235 -3.49 12.19 -8.54
N GLN A 236 -3.86 10.95 -8.90
CA GLN A 236 -2.99 9.78 -8.73
C GLN A 236 -2.17 9.53 -9.99
N VAL A 237 -0.89 9.22 -9.82
CA VAL A 237 0.05 8.89 -10.90
C VAL A 237 0.59 7.48 -10.69
N ILE A 238 0.20 6.56 -11.57
CA ILE A 238 0.61 5.16 -11.55
C ILE A 238 1.38 4.89 -12.83
N ARG A 239 2.71 5.01 -12.77
CA ARG A 239 3.52 4.98 -13.99
C ARG A 239 4.80 4.17 -13.85
N ASN A 240 5.27 3.69 -14.98
CA ASN A 240 6.58 3.03 -15.05
C ASN A 240 6.74 1.91 -14.02
N ASN A 241 5.70 1.11 -13.79
CA ASN A 241 5.76 -0.07 -12.92
C ASN A 241 5.78 -1.34 -13.76
N VAL A 242 6.27 -2.42 -13.17
CA VAL A 242 6.09 -3.78 -13.67
C VAL A 242 4.96 -4.44 -12.88
N PHE A 243 3.88 -4.80 -13.56
CA PHE A 243 2.79 -5.60 -13.02
C PHE A 243 2.81 -6.98 -13.68
N ALA A 244 3.14 -8.00 -12.90
CA ALA A 244 3.32 -9.34 -13.49
C ALA A 244 2.60 -10.43 -12.69
N TYR A 245 1.81 -11.24 -13.38
CA TYR A 245 1.26 -12.49 -12.86
C TYR A 245 0.46 -12.36 -11.56
N ASN A 246 -0.13 -11.19 -11.31
CA ASN A 246 -1.04 -11.01 -10.17
C ASN A 246 -2.36 -11.74 -10.49
N ARG A 247 -2.88 -12.48 -9.52
CA ARG A 247 -3.89 -13.51 -9.78
C ARG A 247 -5.22 -12.97 -10.29
N ASP A 248 -5.81 -12.00 -9.62
CA ASP A 248 -7.19 -11.55 -9.88
C ASP A 248 -7.25 -10.38 -10.86
N ALA A 249 -6.26 -9.49 -10.84
CA ALA A 249 -6.03 -8.41 -11.81
C ALA A 249 -4.63 -7.83 -11.64
N GLN A 250 -4.05 -7.25 -12.70
CA GLN A 250 -2.82 -6.49 -12.56
C GLN A 250 -3.11 -5.14 -11.92
N THR A 251 -4.18 -4.47 -12.35
CA THR A 251 -4.66 -3.23 -11.74
C THR A 251 -6.18 -3.27 -11.57
N TRP A 252 -6.69 -2.57 -10.57
CA TRP A 252 -8.11 -2.49 -10.30
C TRP A 252 -8.53 -1.08 -9.85
N GLY A 253 -9.35 -0.42 -10.65
CA GLY A 253 -10.06 0.79 -10.24
C GLY A 253 -11.38 0.43 -9.59
N TRP A 254 -11.43 0.46 -8.26
CA TRP A 254 -12.64 0.17 -7.53
C TRP A 254 -13.26 1.45 -6.96
N PHE A 255 -14.44 1.76 -7.39
CA PHE A 255 -15.17 2.94 -6.98
C PHE A 255 -16.66 2.67 -6.93
N ASP A 256 -17.30 3.31 -6.00
CA ASP A 256 -18.75 3.31 -5.82
C ASP A 256 -19.35 4.60 -6.38
N VAL A 257 -18.94 4.96 -7.58
CA VAL A 257 -19.37 6.16 -8.28
C VAL A 257 -20.51 5.80 -9.21
N LEU A 258 -21.58 6.54 -9.16
CA LEU A 258 -22.77 6.27 -9.92
C LEU A 258 -22.94 7.17 -11.15
N ASP A 259 -21.96 8.02 -11.47
CA ASP A 259 -22.03 8.83 -12.70
C ASP A 259 -21.70 7.99 -13.94
N GLU A 260 -22.73 7.38 -14.49
CA GLU A 260 -22.62 6.46 -15.62
C GLU A 260 -22.10 7.10 -16.90
N ARG A 261 -22.07 8.43 -17.01
CA ARG A 261 -21.55 9.13 -18.22
C ARG A 261 -20.08 8.92 -18.46
N HIS A 262 -19.34 8.72 -17.37
CA HIS A 262 -17.89 8.54 -17.40
C HIS A 262 -17.49 7.07 -17.37
N TRP A 263 -18.47 6.19 -17.35
CA TRP A 263 -18.22 4.78 -17.49
C TRP A 263 -18.13 4.41 -18.96
N PRO A 264 -17.26 3.47 -19.31
CA PRO A 264 -17.26 2.92 -20.67
C PRO A 264 -18.68 2.48 -21.05
N ALA A 265 -19.05 2.67 -22.30
CA ALA A 265 -20.39 2.32 -22.79
C ALA A 265 -20.79 0.88 -22.44
N ALA A 266 -19.83 -0.04 -22.43
CA ALA A 266 -20.04 -1.43 -22.04
C ALA A 266 -20.39 -1.62 -20.54
N MET A 267 -20.13 -0.63 -19.71
CA MET A 267 -20.42 -0.64 -18.27
C MET A 267 -21.65 0.18 -17.91
N GLN A 268 -22.19 0.96 -18.82
CA GLN A 268 -23.37 1.78 -18.54
C GLN A 268 -24.59 0.90 -18.31
N LYS A 269 -25.21 1.05 -17.15
CA LYS A 269 -26.45 0.35 -16.84
C LYS A 269 -27.63 0.97 -17.60
N LYS A 270 -28.54 0.13 -18.02
CA LYS A 270 -29.84 0.62 -18.45
C LYS A 270 -30.60 1.14 -17.23
N PRO A 271 -31.43 2.19 -17.37
CA PRO A 271 -32.24 2.72 -16.27
C PRO A 271 -33.11 1.67 -15.54
N THR A 272 -33.44 0.58 -16.22
CA THR A 272 -34.19 -0.56 -15.68
C THR A 272 -33.42 -1.43 -14.72
N ASP A 273 -32.06 -1.33 -14.73
CA ASP A 273 -31.16 -2.20 -13.95
C ASP A 273 -30.82 -1.57 -12.60
N LEU A 274 -31.25 -0.34 -12.32
CA LEU A 274 -31.05 0.32 -11.04
C LEU A 274 -32.03 -0.24 -10.01
N LYS A 275 -31.50 -0.61 -8.83
CA LYS A 275 -32.34 -1.02 -7.72
C LYS A 275 -33.15 0.19 -7.20
N GLN A 276 -34.35 -0.07 -6.70
CA GLN A 276 -35.17 0.96 -6.08
C GLN A 276 -34.40 1.58 -4.90
N GLY A 277 -34.25 2.90 -4.91
CA GLY A 277 -33.48 3.65 -3.90
C GLY A 277 -32.01 3.86 -4.22
N GLU A 278 -31.46 3.32 -5.31
CA GLU A 278 -30.17 3.74 -5.80
C GLU A 278 -30.26 5.18 -6.31
N PRO A 279 -29.34 6.07 -5.91
CA PRO A 279 -29.38 7.45 -6.37
C PRO A 279 -29.23 7.48 -7.89
N LYS A 280 -30.10 8.22 -8.54
CA LYS A 280 -29.96 8.53 -9.96
C LYS A 280 -28.76 9.47 -10.10
N THR A 281 -27.81 9.08 -10.89
CA THR A 281 -26.66 9.93 -11.19
C THR A 281 -27.12 11.22 -11.86
N GLN A 282 -26.93 12.31 -11.15
CA GLN A 282 -27.09 13.62 -11.76
C GLN A 282 -25.79 14.02 -12.42
N LEU A 283 -25.94 14.44 -13.64
CA LEU A 283 -24.86 14.88 -14.50
C LEU A 283 -24.47 16.31 -14.17
N GLY A 284 -23.92 16.56 -13.01
CA GLY A 284 -23.53 17.90 -12.57
C GLY A 284 -22.11 17.96 -12.08
N ASP A 285 -21.78 19.05 -11.49
CA ASP A 285 -20.61 19.15 -10.66
C ASP A 285 -20.72 18.15 -9.51
N MET A 286 -19.58 17.82 -8.93
CA MET A 286 -19.48 16.91 -7.82
C MET A 286 -20.40 17.34 -6.67
N ASP A 287 -21.43 16.55 -6.39
CA ASP A 287 -22.27 16.77 -5.23
C ASP A 287 -21.53 16.34 -3.97
N LEU A 288 -21.82 16.99 -2.86
CA LEU A 288 -21.27 16.66 -1.56
C LEU A 288 -22.36 16.09 -0.66
N ASP A 289 -22.02 15.09 0.13
CA ASP A 289 -22.88 14.60 1.20
C ASP A 289 -22.88 15.54 2.43
N GLU A 290 -23.60 15.18 3.49
CA GLU A 290 -23.66 15.93 4.74
C GLU A 290 -22.32 16.16 5.42
N LYS A 291 -21.32 15.33 5.11
CA LYS A 291 -19.95 15.42 5.62
C LYS A 291 -19.02 16.20 4.69
N GLY A 292 -19.53 16.65 3.54
CA GLY A 292 -18.74 17.30 2.51
C GLY A 292 -17.90 16.32 1.66
N CYS A 293 -18.20 15.02 1.72
CA CYS A 293 -17.57 14.03 0.86
C CYS A 293 -18.25 14.02 -0.52
N PRO A 294 -17.46 13.88 -1.61
CA PRO A 294 -18.02 13.78 -2.95
C PRO A 294 -18.82 12.48 -3.12
N VAL A 295 -20.04 12.61 -3.61
CA VAL A 295 -20.94 11.48 -3.88
C VAL A 295 -21.04 11.08 -5.34
N ASN A 296 -20.61 11.95 -6.26
CA ASN A 296 -20.60 11.75 -7.71
C ASN A 296 -19.22 12.10 -8.28
N VAL A 297 -18.20 11.34 -7.93
CA VAL A 297 -16.84 11.55 -8.45
C VAL A 297 -16.76 10.99 -9.86
N THR A 298 -16.51 11.82 -10.85
CA THR A 298 -16.29 11.41 -12.23
C THR A 298 -14.83 11.09 -12.50
N LEU A 299 -14.55 10.27 -13.53
CA LEU A 299 -13.17 9.98 -13.94
C LEU A 299 -12.36 11.25 -14.22
N ASN A 300 -12.97 12.25 -14.88
CA ASN A 300 -12.32 13.53 -15.14
C ASN A 300 -11.94 14.28 -13.86
N LYS A 301 -12.74 14.15 -12.80
CA LYS A 301 -12.46 14.78 -11.48
C LYS A 301 -11.45 14.00 -10.68
N MET A 302 -11.36 12.71 -10.87
CA MET A 302 -10.30 11.89 -10.27
C MET A 302 -8.92 12.20 -10.86
N LYS A 303 -8.84 12.70 -12.10
CA LYS A 303 -7.57 13.07 -12.75
C LYS A 303 -6.50 11.98 -12.58
N LEU A 304 -6.87 10.78 -12.95
CA LEU A 304 -5.96 9.65 -12.87
C LEU A 304 -4.97 9.67 -14.04
N THR A 305 -3.72 9.38 -13.77
CA THR A 305 -2.68 9.21 -14.78
C THR A 305 -2.07 7.83 -14.63
N PHE A 306 -2.47 6.89 -15.50
CA PHE A 306 -1.86 5.58 -15.60
C PHE A 306 -1.13 5.51 -16.93
N GLY A 307 0.14 5.11 -16.92
CA GLY A 307 0.87 5.03 -18.18
C GLY A 307 2.33 4.61 -18.06
N GLY A 308 2.91 4.21 -19.18
CA GLY A 308 4.28 3.73 -19.23
C GLY A 308 4.53 2.48 -18.38
N ASN A 309 3.49 1.74 -17.99
CA ASN A 309 3.61 0.51 -17.21
C ASN A 309 3.89 -0.69 -18.12
N LEU A 310 4.60 -1.68 -17.58
CA LEU A 310 4.81 -2.96 -18.24
C LEU A 310 3.98 -4.04 -17.55
N TYR A 311 3.16 -4.72 -18.34
CA TYR A 311 2.28 -5.78 -17.90
C TYR A 311 2.75 -7.14 -18.43
N ALA A 312 2.70 -8.14 -17.56
CA ALA A 312 2.79 -9.56 -17.96
C ALA A 312 1.66 -10.35 -17.31
N THR A 313 0.81 -10.95 -18.11
CA THR A 313 -0.33 -11.73 -17.64
C THR A 313 -0.19 -13.19 -18.07
N ALA A 314 -0.70 -14.12 -17.27
CA ALA A 314 -0.94 -15.46 -17.72
C ALA A 314 -2.21 -15.49 -18.59
N GLU A 315 -2.35 -16.56 -19.41
CA GLU A 315 -3.53 -16.74 -20.26
C GLU A 315 -4.82 -16.70 -19.44
N GLY A 316 -5.79 -15.88 -19.88
CA GLY A 316 -7.08 -15.71 -19.22
C GLY A 316 -7.08 -14.83 -17.98
N GLN A 317 -5.94 -14.30 -17.55
CA GLN A 317 -5.91 -13.30 -16.47
C GLN A 317 -6.36 -11.93 -16.98
N PRO A 318 -7.23 -11.21 -16.22
CA PRO A 318 -7.57 -9.84 -16.57
C PRO A 318 -6.37 -8.92 -16.36
N LEU A 319 -6.20 -7.99 -17.29
CA LEU A 319 -5.20 -6.94 -17.17
C LEU A 319 -5.69 -5.89 -16.18
N LEU A 320 -6.91 -5.39 -16.36
CA LEU A 320 -7.50 -4.37 -15.53
C LEU A 320 -8.95 -4.70 -15.21
N ASN A 321 -9.34 -4.54 -13.94
CA ASN A 321 -10.72 -4.52 -13.52
C ASN A 321 -11.14 -3.07 -13.23
N TRP A 322 -12.35 -2.70 -13.65
CA TRP A 322 -12.87 -1.34 -13.46
C TRP A 322 -14.29 -1.39 -12.92
N GLY A 323 -14.52 -0.71 -11.81
CA GLY A 323 -15.80 -0.68 -11.14
C GLY A 323 -15.88 -1.53 -9.88
N CYS A 324 -17.07 -1.56 -9.28
CA CYS A 324 -17.35 -2.22 -8.02
C CYS A 324 -17.74 -3.69 -8.24
N ALA A 325 -17.03 -4.61 -7.61
CA ALA A 325 -17.19 -6.05 -7.84
C ALA A 325 -18.60 -6.60 -7.59
N TRP A 326 -19.35 -6.02 -6.65
CA TRP A 326 -20.70 -6.49 -6.31
C TRP A 326 -21.84 -5.68 -6.95
N ARG A 327 -21.50 -4.64 -7.70
CA ARG A 327 -22.49 -3.83 -8.41
C ARG A 327 -22.30 -3.93 -9.91
N HIS A 328 -21.25 -3.33 -10.37
CA HIS A 328 -20.99 -3.18 -11.79
C HIS A 328 -19.48 -3.06 -12.02
N ASN A 329 -18.93 -3.96 -12.79
CA ASN A 329 -17.55 -3.93 -13.18
C ASN A 329 -17.34 -4.44 -14.59
N LYS A 330 -16.25 -4.02 -15.20
CA LYS A 330 -15.75 -4.56 -16.46
C LYS A 330 -14.33 -5.06 -16.27
N ARG A 331 -14.02 -6.18 -16.89
CA ARG A 331 -12.68 -6.75 -17.00
C ARG A 331 -12.14 -6.45 -18.38
N TYR A 332 -10.98 -5.86 -18.43
CA TYR A 332 -10.25 -5.56 -19.65
C TYR A 332 -9.15 -6.59 -19.86
N GLY A 333 -9.09 -7.14 -21.06
CA GLY A 333 -8.06 -8.11 -21.47
C GLY A 333 -6.91 -7.48 -22.26
N SER A 334 -7.08 -6.23 -22.73
CA SER A 334 -6.08 -5.55 -23.55
C SER A 334 -5.89 -4.10 -23.16
N LEU A 335 -4.71 -3.55 -23.43
CA LEU A 335 -4.39 -2.12 -23.24
C LEU A 335 -5.15 -1.23 -24.22
N ASP A 336 -5.40 -1.73 -25.44
CA ASP A 336 -6.14 -0.97 -26.46
C ASP A 336 -7.56 -0.66 -25.98
N GLU A 337 -8.25 -1.64 -25.37
CA GLU A 337 -9.57 -1.41 -24.79
C GLU A 337 -9.51 -0.40 -23.62
N VAL A 338 -8.51 -0.55 -22.74
CA VAL A 338 -8.34 0.37 -21.60
C VAL A 338 -8.10 1.79 -22.10
N SER A 339 -7.20 1.98 -23.04
CA SER A 339 -6.87 3.29 -23.60
C SER A 339 -8.07 3.91 -24.34
N ALA A 340 -8.78 3.13 -25.13
CA ALA A 340 -9.92 3.61 -25.90
C ALA A 340 -11.11 4.03 -25.02
N GLU A 341 -11.36 3.32 -23.94
CA GLU A 341 -12.56 3.53 -23.12
C GLU A 341 -12.32 4.39 -21.87
N LEU A 342 -11.13 4.35 -21.30
CA LEU A 342 -10.80 5.01 -20.03
C LEU A 342 -9.79 6.17 -20.20
N ASP A 343 -9.16 6.31 -21.36
CA ASP A 343 -8.05 7.23 -21.60
C ASP A 343 -6.89 7.05 -20.61
N LEU A 344 -6.63 5.81 -20.21
CA LEU A 344 -5.56 5.41 -19.31
C LEU A 344 -4.52 4.54 -20.03
N GLU A 345 -3.39 4.28 -19.38
CA GLU A 345 -2.31 3.38 -19.83
C GLU A 345 -1.60 3.83 -21.12
N GLN A 346 -1.51 5.13 -21.35
CA GLN A 346 -0.77 5.66 -22.48
C GLN A 346 0.72 5.28 -22.37
N GLY A 347 1.28 4.71 -23.47
CA GLY A 347 2.66 4.25 -23.53
C GLY A 347 2.97 2.98 -22.70
N SER A 348 1.96 2.34 -22.15
CA SER A 348 2.10 1.04 -21.48
C SER A 348 2.22 -0.10 -22.50
N ARG A 349 2.85 -1.21 -22.08
CA ARG A 349 2.99 -2.42 -22.91
C ARG A 349 2.50 -3.64 -22.12
N CYS A 350 1.96 -4.62 -22.84
CA CYS A 350 1.64 -5.93 -22.31
C CYS A 350 2.45 -6.96 -23.08
N GLU A 351 3.52 -7.44 -22.50
CA GLU A 351 4.48 -8.35 -23.14
C GLU A 351 4.88 -9.44 -22.15
N PRO A 352 4.94 -10.70 -22.59
CA PRO A 352 5.45 -11.77 -21.76
C PRO A 352 6.94 -11.55 -21.50
N PHE A 353 7.31 -11.63 -20.24
CA PHE A 353 8.71 -11.65 -19.83
C PHE A 353 8.89 -12.55 -18.61
N VAL A 354 10.10 -12.94 -18.32
CA VAL A 354 10.43 -13.77 -17.17
C VAL A 354 11.57 -13.16 -16.38
N PHE A 355 11.46 -13.27 -15.07
CA PHE A 355 12.57 -13.06 -14.16
C PHE A 355 13.46 -14.31 -14.10
N ALA A 356 14.68 -14.19 -13.66
CA ALA A 356 15.58 -15.32 -13.51
C ALA A 356 14.98 -16.42 -12.62
N ASP A 357 14.46 -16.05 -11.45
CA ASP A 357 13.67 -16.91 -10.57
C ASP A 357 12.97 -16.05 -9.49
N TYR A 358 11.75 -15.61 -9.76
CA TYR A 358 11.02 -14.75 -8.81
C TYR A 358 10.65 -15.46 -7.49
N LEU A 359 10.53 -16.79 -7.48
CA LEU A 359 10.22 -17.55 -6.27
C LEU A 359 11.38 -17.51 -5.27
N THR A 360 12.60 -17.52 -5.77
CA THR A 360 13.81 -17.33 -4.94
C THR A 360 14.23 -15.88 -4.81
N ARG A 361 13.39 -14.94 -5.28
CA ARG A 361 13.62 -13.49 -5.27
C ARG A 361 14.79 -13.06 -6.15
N ASP A 362 15.04 -13.80 -7.20
CA ASP A 362 15.99 -13.45 -8.26
C ASP A 362 15.23 -12.75 -9.40
N PHE A 363 15.10 -11.42 -9.28
CA PHE A 363 14.38 -10.57 -10.23
C PHE A 363 15.29 -10.05 -11.35
N ARG A 364 16.50 -10.57 -11.50
CA ARG A 364 17.37 -10.20 -12.61
C ARG A 364 16.70 -10.50 -13.94
N VAL A 365 16.95 -9.63 -14.90
CA VAL A 365 16.34 -9.68 -16.23
C VAL A 365 17.42 -9.61 -17.32
N PRO A 366 17.17 -10.11 -18.54
CA PRO A 366 18.06 -9.92 -19.69
C PRO A 366 18.27 -8.43 -20.01
N ALA A 367 19.37 -8.09 -20.67
CA ALA A 367 19.72 -6.70 -21.00
C ALA A 367 18.71 -6.02 -21.97
N ASP A 368 18.03 -6.80 -22.78
CA ASP A 368 17.00 -6.39 -23.73
C ASP A 368 15.57 -6.46 -23.17
N ASN A 369 15.44 -6.66 -21.85
CA ASN A 369 14.13 -6.72 -21.21
C ASN A 369 13.38 -5.38 -21.33
N PRO A 370 12.10 -5.39 -21.75
CA PRO A 370 11.31 -4.16 -21.91
C PRO A 370 11.19 -3.33 -20.62
N ALA A 371 11.27 -3.94 -19.44
CA ALA A 371 11.24 -3.19 -18.18
C ALA A 371 12.41 -2.21 -18.02
N LEU A 372 13.57 -2.54 -18.59
CA LEU A 372 14.74 -1.64 -18.58
C LEU A 372 14.59 -0.53 -19.60
N GLU A 373 14.15 -0.85 -20.83
CA GLU A 373 13.87 0.11 -21.88
C GLU A 373 12.85 1.15 -21.45
N MET A 374 11.74 0.71 -20.85
CA MET A 374 10.63 1.53 -20.38
C MET A 374 10.92 2.24 -19.05
N LYS A 375 12.08 2.01 -18.44
CA LYS A 375 12.44 2.55 -17.10
C LYS A 375 11.44 2.18 -16.00
N CYS A 376 10.88 0.98 -16.07
CA CYS A 376 9.95 0.43 -15.08
C CYS A 376 10.65 -0.34 -13.97
N TYR A 377 11.93 -0.60 -14.13
CA TYR A 377 12.69 -1.45 -13.23
C TYR A 377 13.24 -0.66 -12.05
N PRO A 378 13.22 -1.22 -10.82
CA PRO A 378 13.73 -0.55 -9.64
C PRO A 378 15.21 -0.13 -9.76
N GLU A 379 15.53 1.05 -9.28
CA GLU A 379 16.87 1.56 -9.15
C GLU A 379 17.38 1.36 -7.72
N GLY A 380 18.60 0.83 -7.58
CA GLY A 380 19.24 0.59 -6.28
C GLY A 380 18.95 -0.77 -5.66
N GLY A 381 19.51 -0.99 -4.48
CA GLY A 381 19.42 -2.26 -3.77
C GLY A 381 18.11 -2.44 -3.04
N VAL A 382 17.46 -3.60 -3.23
CA VAL A 382 16.29 -4.02 -2.46
C VAL A 382 16.71 -5.19 -1.57
N PRO A 383 16.57 -5.10 -0.24
CA PRO A 383 17.05 -6.13 0.68
C PRO A 383 16.43 -7.50 0.40
N GLY A 384 17.28 -8.54 0.33
CA GLY A 384 16.81 -9.91 0.09
C GLY A 384 16.35 -10.20 -1.34
N VAL A 385 16.68 -9.33 -2.29
CA VAL A 385 16.35 -9.44 -3.71
C VAL A 385 17.59 -9.28 -4.57
N LYS A 386 17.74 -10.13 -5.57
CA LYS A 386 18.74 -9.96 -6.62
C LYS A 386 18.14 -9.14 -7.75
N LEU A 387 18.65 -7.93 -7.94
CA LEU A 387 18.31 -7.06 -9.06
C LEU A 387 19.48 -6.96 -10.06
N GLY A 388 19.19 -6.46 -11.24
CA GLY A 388 20.18 -6.18 -12.28
C GLY A 388 19.97 -6.97 -13.55
N VAL A 389 20.98 -6.93 -14.42
CA VAL A 389 21.00 -7.62 -15.70
C VAL A 389 21.68 -8.98 -15.52
N LEU A 390 21.13 -10.02 -16.13
CA LEU A 390 21.77 -11.32 -16.21
C LEU A 390 23.10 -11.16 -16.98
N ALA A 391 24.18 -11.71 -16.43
CA ALA A 391 25.40 -11.82 -17.18
C ALA A 391 25.10 -12.63 -18.47
N GLN A 392 25.55 -12.13 -19.61
CA GLN A 392 25.51 -12.92 -20.84
C GLN A 392 26.32 -14.17 -20.56
N ALA A 393 25.76 -15.34 -20.85
CA ALA A 393 26.52 -16.57 -20.80
C ALA A 393 27.73 -16.42 -21.75
N PRO A 394 28.92 -16.83 -21.32
CA PRO A 394 30.12 -16.72 -22.12
C PRO A 394 30.00 -17.52 -23.45
#